data_198fdd9eb07c226f45af307c64fd817d
#
_entry.id   198fdd9eb07c226f45af307c64fd817d
#
_cell.length_a   1.000
_cell.length_b   1.000
_cell.length_c   1.000
_cell.angle_alpha   90.00
_cell.angle_beta   90.00
_cell.angle_gamma   90.00
#
_symmetry.space_group_name_H-M   'P 1'
#
loop_
_entity.id
_entity.type
_entity.pdbx_description
1 polymer ?
#
loop_
_entity_poly.entity_id
_entity_poly.type
_entity_poly.pdbx_seq_one_letter_code
_entity_poly.pdbx_strand_id
1 'polypeptide(L)'
;MERASAPAPYGALEHASRQDSGNLPWGYVYIPHGRVERFLELIEYIAAQGEFTPPTFVHRSPRRDKKSSPKSPKKKPQCAPRSNTSSDNPEQLDPLTVSGLVFLQGETRELERFLMDNFPMIYLVKDCATNRPASIPHAQMKPFMELMKSNPYEITLLRDAFEKFAENRVKLRLLTGPFAGHEGYIVRIHRDRQLVMQLGGITVALRGIHRETFEIVSP
;
A
#
# COMPACT_ATOMS: atom_id res chain seq x y z
N MET A 1 -25.07 -63.22 -4.48
CA MET A 1 -24.24 -62.76 -3.35
C MET A 1 -23.25 -61.77 -3.87
N GLU A 2 -23.67 -60.52 -3.85
CA GLU A 2 -22.91 -59.37 -4.34
C GLU A 2 -22.25 -58.68 -3.18
N ARG A 3 -20.93 -58.65 -3.18
CA ARG A 3 -20.17 -57.98 -2.12
C ARG A 3 -20.09 -56.49 -2.42
N ALA A 4 -20.73 -55.67 -1.59
CA ALA A 4 -20.61 -54.24 -1.58
C ALA A 4 -19.17 -53.83 -1.30
N SER A 5 -18.61 -53.08 -2.24
CA SER A 5 -17.30 -52.44 -2.13
C SER A 5 -17.39 -51.23 -1.19
N ALA A 6 -16.56 -51.20 -0.14
CA ALA A 6 -16.46 -50.09 0.79
C ALA A 6 -15.82 -48.87 0.09
N PRO A 7 -16.23 -47.62 0.42
CA PRO A 7 -15.61 -46.44 -0.13
C PRO A 7 -14.20 -46.27 0.49
N ALA A 8 -13.25 -45.91 -0.36
CA ALA A 8 -11.87 -45.61 0.02
C ALA A 8 -11.79 -44.43 1.00
N PRO A 9 -10.82 -44.41 1.92
CA PRO A 9 -10.62 -43.29 2.84
C PRO A 9 -10.16 -42.06 2.07
N TYR A 10 -10.72 -40.93 2.41
CA TYR A 10 -10.30 -39.61 1.94
C TYR A 10 -8.80 -39.44 2.09
N GLY A 11 -8.14 -39.34 0.93
CA GLY A 11 -6.71 -39.19 0.86
C GLY A 11 -6.23 -37.99 1.63
N ALA A 12 -5.18 -38.19 2.40
CA ALA A 12 -4.37 -37.19 3.04
C ALA A 12 -4.05 -36.07 2.06
N LEU A 13 -4.47 -34.85 2.38
CA LEU A 13 -3.95 -33.67 1.75
C LEU A 13 -2.45 -33.61 2.08
N GLU A 14 -1.65 -33.95 1.10
CA GLU A 14 -0.21 -33.76 1.13
C GLU A 14 0.08 -32.32 1.59
N HIS A 15 0.81 -32.24 2.68
CA HIS A 15 1.49 -31.01 3.11
C HIS A 15 2.40 -30.59 1.96
N ALA A 16 1.88 -29.76 1.06
CA ALA A 16 2.70 -29.10 0.06
C ALA A 16 3.78 -28.34 0.79
N SER A 17 4.98 -28.78 0.54
CA SER A 17 6.26 -28.35 1.08
C SER A 17 6.34 -26.84 1.16
N ARG A 18 6.82 -26.35 2.30
CA ARG A 18 7.32 -24.99 2.54
C ARG A 18 8.47 -24.65 1.58
N GLN A 19 8.18 -24.50 0.32
CA GLN A 19 9.15 -24.08 -0.68
C GLN A 19 8.62 -22.82 -1.35
N ASP A 20 9.39 -21.75 -1.20
CA ASP A 20 9.26 -20.46 -1.88
C ASP A 20 8.24 -19.44 -1.32
N SER A 21 8.16 -19.28 -0.02
CA SER A 21 7.40 -18.18 0.61
C SER A 21 7.92 -16.78 0.21
N GLY A 22 9.12 -16.69 -0.37
CA GLY A 22 9.74 -15.43 -0.77
C GLY A 22 9.09 -14.72 -1.96
N ASN A 23 8.33 -15.43 -2.81
CA ASN A 23 7.78 -14.88 -4.06
C ASN A 23 6.24 -14.86 -4.12
N LEU A 24 5.56 -15.22 -3.03
CA LEU A 24 4.11 -15.19 -2.98
C LEU A 24 3.56 -13.77 -3.14
N PRO A 25 2.38 -13.62 -3.77
CA PRO A 25 1.75 -12.32 -3.94
C PRO A 25 1.30 -11.73 -2.59
N TRP A 26 0.93 -10.45 -2.62
CA TRP A 26 0.43 -9.72 -1.48
C TRP A 26 -1.03 -9.33 -1.70
N GLY A 27 -1.88 -9.70 -0.74
CA GLY A 27 -3.19 -9.09 -0.58
C GLY A 27 -3.12 -7.93 0.44
N TYR A 28 -4.17 -7.15 0.56
CA TYR A 28 -4.23 -6.12 1.59
C TYR A 28 -5.63 -5.94 2.15
N VAL A 29 -5.66 -5.51 3.40
CA VAL A 29 -6.87 -5.22 4.15
C VAL A 29 -6.87 -3.76 4.60
N TYR A 30 -8.06 -3.20 4.79
CA TYR A 30 -8.21 -1.88 5.39
C TYR A 30 -8.73 -2.02 6.82
N ILE A 31 -7.96 -1.49 7.75
CA ILE A 31 -8.28 -1.51 9.19
C ILE A 31 -8.32 -0.06 9.70
N PRO A 32 -9.36 0.36 10.42
CA PRO A 32 -9.39 1.68 11.04
C PRO A 32 -8.15 1.93 11.89
N HIS A 33 -7.55 3.11 11.79
CA HIS A 33 -6.26 3.46 12.41
C HIS A 33 -6.09 3.00 13.86
N GLY A 34 -7.09 3.21 14.72
CA GLY A 34 -7.01 2.84 16.13
C GLY A 34 -7.12 1.34 16.41
N ARG A 35 -7.27 0.49 15.39
CA ARG A 35 -7.38 -0.98 15.53
C ARG A 35 -6.24 -1.73 14.89
N VAL A 36 -5.34 -1.06 14.17
CA VAL A 36 -4.24 -1.73 13.47
C VAL A 36 -3.29 -2.40 14.44
N GLU A 37 -2.90 -1.72 15.51
CA GLU A 37 -2.00 -2.28 16.53
C GLU A 37 -2.59 -3.55 17.15
N ARG A 38 -3.87 -3.48 17.56
CA ARG A 38 -4.56 -4.66 18.10
C ARG A 38 -4.66 -5.81 17.09
N PHE A 39 -4.83 -5.51 15.82
CA PHE A 39 -4.84 -6.53 14.76
C PHE A 39 -3.47 -7.22 14.65
N LEU A 40 -2.38 -6.46 14.71
CA LEU A 40 -1.02 -7.01 14.69
C LEU A 40 -0.72 -7.85 15.94
N GLU A 41 -1.10 -7.39 17.12
CA GLU A 41 -0.98 -8.14 18.38
C GLU A 41 -1.70 -9.49 18.31
N LEU A 42 -2.90 -9.52 17.72
CA LEU A 42 -3.65 -10.77 17.54
C LEU A 42 -2.96 -11.71 16.54
N ILE A 43 -2.38 -11.21 15.45
CA ILE A 43 -1.59 -12.03 14.53
C ILE A 43 -0.36 -12.62 15.24
N GLU A 44 0.34 -11.83 16.03
CA GLU A 44 1.49 -12.29 16.82
C GLU A 44 1.07 -13.36 17.86
N TYR A 45 -0.08 -13.17 18.49
CA TYR A 45 -0.65 -14.14 19.41
C TYR A 45 -0.97 -15.48 18.73
N ILE A 46 -1.60 -15.44 17.54
CA ILE A 46 -1.91 -16.63 16.74
C ILE A 46 -0.61 -17.34 16.32
N ALA A 47 0.41 -16.58 15.90
CA ALA A 47 1.72 -17.11 15.56
C ALA A 47 2.39 -17.81 16.75
N ALA A 48 2.26 -17.27 17.96
CA ALA A 48 2.80 -17.86 19.19
C ALA A 48 2.13 -19.20 19.56
N GLN A 49 0.91 -19.44 19.07
CA GLN A 49 0.21 -20.72 19.23
C GLN A 49 0.64 -21.77 18.19
N GLY A 50 1.54 -21.43 17.27
CA GLY A 50 2.01 -22.32 16.22
C GLY A 50 1.06 -22.46 15.03
N GLU A 51 0.02 -21.61 14.95
CA GLU A 51 -0.88 -21.56 13.81
C GLU A 51 -0.27 -20.79 12.64
N PHE A 52 -0.79 -21.05 11.43
CA PHE A 52 -0.36 -20.33 10.25
C PHE A 52 -0.69 -18.84 10.35
N THR A 53 0.30 -18.00 10.15
CA THR A 53 0.14 -16.56 10.04
C THR A 53 0.86 -16.03 8.80
N PRO A 54 0.18 -15.21 7.96
CA PRO A 54 0.82 -14.61 6.80
C PRO A 54 1.83 -13.53 7.23
N PRO A 55 2.99 -13.42 6.54
CA PRO A 55 3.88 -12.28 6.71
C PRO A 55 3.12 -10.97 6.49
N THR A 56 3.31 -9.99 7.38
CA THR A 56 2.58 -8.74 7.36
C THR A 56 3.49 -7.54 7.10
N PHE A 57 2.98 -6.55 6.37
CA PHE A 57 3.62 -5.26 6.20
C PHE A 57 2.60 -4.14 6.39
N VAL A 58 2.94 -3.16 7.22
CA VAL A 58 2.05 -2.04 7.54
C VAL A 58 2.57 -0.75 6.90
N HIS A 59 1.70 -0.12 6.12
CA HIS A 59 2.00 1.18 5.55
C HIS A 59 1.90 2.28 6.63
N ARG A 60 2.96 3.07 6.74
CA ARG A 60 3.00 4.25 7.60
C ARG A 60 3.15 5.49 6.72
N SER A 61 2.37 6.52 6.99
CA SER A 61 2.43 7.80 6.27
C SER A 61 2.65 8.96 7.23
N PRO A 62 3.26 10.06 6.78
CA PRO A 62 3.34 11.28 7.58
C PRO A 62 1.94 11.74 7.99
N ARG A 63 1.78 12.12 9.23
CA ARG A 63 0.54 12.68 9.74
C ARG A 63 0.27 13.99 9.01
N ARG A 64 -0.77 14.00 8.18
CA ARG A 64 -1.29 15.25 7.65
C ARG A 64 -2.17 15.87 8.73
N ASP A 65 -1.62 16.78 9.51
CA ASP A 65 -2.45 17.64 10.32
C ASP A 65 -3.39 18.36 9.36
N LYS A 66 -4.69 18.15 9.55
CA LYS A 66 -5.70 19.02 8.96
C LYS A 66 -5.49 20.39 9.60
N LYS A 67 -4.53 21.17 9.08
CA LYS A 67 -4.50 22.61 9.37
C LYS A 67 -5.87 23.08 8.97
N SER A 68 -6.66 23.40 9.97
CA SER A 68 -7.93 24.08 9.89
C SER A 68 -7.89 25.04 8.72
N SER A 69 -8.82 24.85 7.77
CA SER A 69 -9.12 25.87 6.77
C SER A 69 -9.21 27.21 7.54
N PRO A 70 -8.47 28.24 7.14
CA PRO A 70 -8.58 29.52 7.80
C PRO A 70 -10.01 29.99 7.61
N LYS A 71 -10.81 29.96 8.69
CA LYS A 71 -12.02 30.73 8.77
C LYS A 71 -11.61 32.18 8.51
N SER A 72 -11.95 32.68 7.36
CA SER A 72 -11.73 34.06 6.95
C SER A 72 -12.26 35.03 8.01
N PRO A 73 -11.44 35.81 8.70
CA PRO A 73 -11.90 37.02 9.32
C PRO A 73 -11.79 38.14 8.29
N LYS A 74 -12.95 38.65 7.88
CA LYS A 74 -13.03 39.98 7.25
C LYS A 74 -12.42 40.97 8.21
N LYS A 75 -11.18 41.46 7.93
CA LYS A 75 -10.70 42.77 8.42
C LYS A 75 -9.55 43.29 7.55
N LYS A 76 -9.61 44.61 7.40
CA LYS A 76 -8.92 45.57 6.54
C LYS A 76 -7.38 45.52 6.55
N PRO A 77 -6.72 46.11 5.54
CA PRO A 77 -5.28 46.07 5.37
C PRO A 77 -4.59 47.06 6.29
N GLN A 78 -3.66 46.57 7.09
CA GLN A 78 -2.63 47.43 7.67
C GLN A 78 -1.27 46.96 7.15
N CYS A 79 -0.57 47.89 6.53
CA CYS A 79 0.82 47.74 6.11
C CYS A 79 1.72 47.54 7.32
N ALA A 80 2.38 46.41 7.38
CA ALA A 80 3.56 46.23 8.25
C ALA A 80 4.61 45.40 7.46
N PRO A 81 5.92 45.63 7.68
CA PRO A 81 6.98 45.17 6.82
C PRO A 81 7.10 43.64 6.87
N ARG A 82 7.31 43.05 5.68
CA ARG A 82 7.56 41.63 5.50
C ARG A 82 8.92 41.27 6.10
N SER A 83 8.93 40.69 7.28
CA SER A 83 10.07 39.90 7.74
C SER A 83 9.92 38.49 7.06
N ASN A 84 10.75 38.22 6.08
CA ASN A 84 10.98 36.89 5.54
C ASN A 84 11.69 36.06 6.61
N THR A 85 10.93 35.37 7.43
CA THR A 85 11.38 34.20 8.17
C THR A 85 10.73 33.00 7.55
N SER A 86 11.33 32.53 6.47
CA SER A 86 11.19 31.14 6.04
C SER A 86 11.83 30.29 7.13
N SER A 87 11.04 29.82 8.07
CA SER A 87 11.46 28.75 8.98
C SER A 87 11.41 27.42 8.22
N ASP A 88 12.35 27.25 7.29
CA ASP A 88 12.80 25.95 6.84
C ASP A 88 13.68 25.37 7.96
N ASN A 89 13.05 24.89 8.99
CA ASN A 89 13.73 24.04 9.97
C ASN A 89 13.64 22.59 9.42
N PRO A 90 14.73 22.00 8.89
CA PRO A 90 14.71 20.69 8.25
C PRO A 90 14.50 19.52 9.23
N GLU A 91 14.35 19.75 10.51
CA GLU A 91 14.38 18.72 11.55
C GLU A 91 13.00 18.34 12.13
N GLN A 92 11.91 18.97 11.71
CA GLN A 92 10.58 18.62 12.22
C GLN A 92 9.80 17.80 11.20
N LEU A 93 10.27 16.56 10.97
CA LEU A 93 9.51 15.57 10.20
C LEU A 93 8.22 15.22 10.96
N ASP A 94 7.08 15.32 10.28
CA ASP A 94 5.80 14.92 10.87
C ASP A 94 5.86 13.46 11.33
N PRO A 95 5.32 13.13 12.52
CA PRO A 95 5.36 11.75 13.01
C PRO A 95 4.63 10.82 12.05
N LEU A 96 5.23 9.65 11.80
CA LEU A 96 4.61 8.62 10.98
C LEU A 96 3.41 8.01 11.70
N THR A 97 2.28 7.98 11.02
CA THR A 97 1.06 7.34 11.50
C THR A 97 0.67 6.17 10.60
N VAL A 98 0.02 5.19 11.18
CA VAL A 98 -0.50 4.02 10.45
C VAL A 98 -1.60 4.47 9.50
N SER A 99 -1.51 4.11 8.22
CA SER A 99 -2.52 4.52 7.22
C SER A 99 -3.82 3.71 7.27
N GLY A 100 -3.82 2.60 8.00
CA GLY A 100 -4.91 1.62 8.00
C GLY A 100 -4.78 0.53 6.94
N LEU A 101 -3.84 0.64 6.01
CA LEU A 101 -3.54 -0.42 5.05
C LEU A 101 -2.52 -1.40 5.65
N VAL A 102 -2.91 -2.66 5.71
CA VAL A 102 -2.07 -3.78 6.14
C VAL A 102 -1.99 -4.77 5.00
N PHE A 103 -0.77 -5.08 4.59
CA PHE A 103 -0.48 -6.03 3.52
C PHE A 103 -0.17 -7.39 4.14
N LEU A 104 -0.69 -8.44 3.52
CA LEU A 104 -0.55 -9.84 3.93
C LEU A 104 0.03 -10.62 2.75
N GLN A 105 1.11 -11.36 2.97
CA GLN A 105 1.73 -12.18 1.93
C GLN A 105 1.19 -13.59 1.95
N GLY A 106 0.75 -14.09 0.81
CA GLY A 106 0.24 -15.45 0.66
C GLY A 106 -0.69 -15.59 -0.54
N GLU A 107 -1.08 -16.81 -0.82
CA GLU A 107 -2.10 -17.09 -1.82
C GLU A 107 -3.46 -16.53 -1.39
N THR A 108 -4.20 -15.95 -2.32
CA THR A 108 -5.49 -15.28 -2.05
C THR A 108 -6.44 -16.16 -1.23
N ARG A 109 -6.55 -17.45 -1.58
CA ARG A 109 -7.44 -18.39 -0.89
C ARG A 109 -7.01 -18.66 0.55
N GLU A 110 -5.71 -18.72 0.80
CA GLU A 110 -5.16 -18.94 2.15
C GLU A 110 -5.38 -17.70 3.01
N LEU A 111 -5.17 -16.51 2.44
CA LEU A 111 -5.42 -15.26 3.12
C LEU A 111 -6.91 -15.06 3.44
N GLU A 112 -7.81 -15.39 2.52
CA GLU A 112 -9.26 -15.34 2.76
C GLU A 112 -9.68 -16.29 3.88
N ARG A 113 -9.14 -17.53 3.89
CA ARG A 113 -9.41 -18.51 4.95
C ARG A 113 -8.88 -18.01 6.29
N PHE A 114 -7.64 -17.57 6.34
CA PHE A 114 -7.03 -17.02 7.56
C PHE A 114 -7.85 -15.88 8.15
N LEU A 115 -8.31 -14.94 7.29
CA LEU A 115 -9.15 -13.83 7.74
C LEU A 115 -10.53 -14.31 8.20
N MET A 116 -11.15 -15.23 7.49
CA MET A 116 -12.47 -15.75 7.85
C MET A 116 -12.45 -16.48 9.20
N ASP A 117 -11.41 -17.24 9.46
CA ASP A 117 -11.28 -18.04 10.69
C ASP A 117 -10.94 -17.16 11.90
N ASN A 118 -10.09 -16.14 11.73
CA ASN A 118 -9.57 -15.34 12.83
C ASN A 118 -10.17 -13.93 12.93
N PHE A 119 -10.60 -13.35 11.80
CA PHE A 119 -11.03 -11.95 11.69
C PHE A 119 -12.28 -11.81 10.80
N PRO A 120 -13.45 -12.38 11.16
CA PRO A 120 -14.61 -12.49 10.27
C PRO A 120 -15.19 -11.17 9.76
N MET A 121 -14.78 -10.04 10.36
CA MET A 121 -15.22 -8.69 9.93
C MET A 121 -14.18 -7.97 9.05
N ILE A 122 -13.07 -8.63 8.71
CA ILE A 122 -12.00 -8.07 7.91
C ILE A 122 -11.88 -8.88 6.62
N TYR A 123 -11.90 -8.19 5.49
CA TYR A 123 -11.87 -8.81 4.16
C TYR A 123 -10.74 -8.24 3.33
N LEU A 124 -10.20 -9.04 2.41
CA LEU A 124 -9.28 -8.54 1.40
C LEU A 124 -9.97 -7.46 0.57
N VAL A 125 -9.27 -6.36 0.33
CA VAL A 125 -9.75 -5.30 -0.54
C VAL A 125 -9.84 -5.83 -1.96
N LYS A 126 -10.95 -5.53 -2.62
CA LYS A 126 -11.21 -5.96 -4.00
C LYS A 126 -10.75 -4.90 -4.99
N ASP A 127 -10.22 -5.35 -6.09
CA ASP A 127 -9.99 -4.53 -7.27
C ASP A 127 -11.35 -4.13 -7.88
N CYS A 128 -11.55 -2.84 -8.07
CA CYS A 128 -12.81 -2.30 -8.59
C CYS A 128 -13.11 -2.76 -10.03
N ALA A 129 -12.09 -3.03 -10.83
CA ALA A 129 -12.26 -3.43 -12.22
C ALA A 129 -12.67 -4.90 -12.35
N THR A 130 -12.09 -5.78 -11.54
CA THR A 130 -12.29 -7.23 -11.62
C THR A 130 -13.25 -7.79 -10.58
N ASN A 131 -13.57 -7.00 -9.56
CA ASN A 131 -14.33 -7.40 -8.35
C ASN A 131 -13.74 -8.63 -7.62
N ARG A 132 -12.46 -8.93 -7.86
CA ARG A 132 -11.71 -9.99 -7.19
C ARG A 132 -10.79 -9.38 -6.14
N PRO A 133 -10.36 -10.14 -5.12
CA PRO A 133 -9.34 -9.66 -4.19
C PRO A 133 -8.12 -9.11 -4.94
N ALA A 134 -7.70 -7.92 -4.59
CA ALA A 134 -6.55 -7.28 -5.19
C ALA A 134 -5.27 -8.07 -4.82
N SER A 135 -4.44 -8.32 -5.80
CA SER A 135 -3.20 -9.08 -5.64
C SER A 135 -2.03 -8.28 -6.20
N ILE A 136 -1.01 -8.09 -5.38
CA ILE A 136 0.22 -7.35 -5.74
C ILE A 136 1.35 -8.37 -5.89
N PRO A 137 1.96 -8.51 -7.07
CA PRO A 137 3.14 -9.35 -7.24
C PRO A 137 4.26 -8.94 -6.28
N HIS A 138 4.99 -9.91 -5.73
CA HIS A 138 6.09 -9.62 -4.80
C HIS A 138 7.15 -8.71 -5.41
N ALA A 139 7.43 -8.86 -6.70
CA ALA A 139 8.37 -8.01 -7.44
C ALA A 139 8.00 -6.51 -7.42
N GLN A 140 6.69 -6.19 -7.37
CA GLN A 140 6.20 -4.82 -7.23
C GLN A 140 6.17 -4.38 -5.76
N MET A 141 5.85 -5.29 -4.85
CA MET A 141 5.76 -4.98 -3.42
C MET A 141 7.14 -4.75 -2.79
N LYS A 142 8.16 -5.48 -3.23
CA LYS A 142 9.52 -5.40 -2.68
C LYS A 142 10.10 -3.98 -2.72
N PRO A 143 10.19 -3.28 -3.86
CA PRO A 143 10.72 -1.91 -3.91
C PRO A 143 9.87 -0.93 -3.09
N PHE A 144 8.55 -1.14 -3.04
CA PHE A 144 7.67 -0.35 -2.18
C PHE A 144 8.02 -0.51 -0.70
N MET A 145 8.20 -1.73 -0.22
CA MET A 145 8.59 -2.00 1.17
C MET A 145 9.97 -1.44 1.50
N GLU A 146 10.93 -1.58 0.59
CA GLU A 146 12.29 -1.07 0.77
C GLU A 146 12.31 0.45 0.88
N LEU A 147 11.58 1.15 -0.01
CA LEU A 147 11.48 2.60 0.05
C LEU A 147 10.72 3.07 1.29
N MET A 148 9.67 2.38 1.69
CA MET A 148 8.94 2.69 2.93
C MET A 148 9.79 2.51 4.19
N LYS A 149 10.78 1.61 4.17
CA LYS A 149 11.73 1.44 5.27
C LYS A 149 12.80 2.52 5.28
N SER A 150 13.33 2.88 4.10
CA SER A 150 14.42 3.84 3.96
C SER A 150 13.94 5.29 3.99
N ASN A 151 12.85 5.59 3.29
CA ASN A 151 12.33 6.96 3.15
C ASN A 151 10.79 7.00 3.03
N PRO A 152 10.05 6.79 4.10
CA PRO A 152 8.59 6.71 4.09
C PRO A 152 7.91 8.02 3.65
N TYR A 153 8.65 9.14 3.62
CA TYR A 153 8.11 10.44 3.20
C TYR A 153 8.07 10.63 1.68
N GLU A 154 8.75 9.78 0.93
CA GLU A 154 8.76 9.87 -0.54
C GLU A 154 7.54 9.22 -1.19
N ILE A 155 6.84 8.34 -0.51
CA ILE A 155 5.63 7.69 -1.02
C ILE A 155 4.39 8.25 -0.34
N THR A 156 3.37 8.53 -1.15
CA THR A 156 2.02 8.88 -0.68
C THR A 156 1.00 7.99 -1.37
N LEU A 157 0.16 7.33 -0.59
CA LEU A 157 -0.99 6.61 -1.12
C LEU A 157 -2.10 7.60 -1.51
N LEU A 158 -2.60 7.47 -2.73
CA LEU A 158 -3.70 8.30 -3.25
C LEU A 158 -5.01 7.52 -3.16
N ARG A 159 -6.10 8.23 -2.89
CA ARG A 159 -7.45 7.66 -2.85
C ARG A 159 -8.11 7.63 -4.23
N ASP A 160 -7.64 8.50 -5.11
CA ASP A 160 -8.16 8.61 -6.47
C ASP A 160 -7.68 7.41 -7.30
N ALA A 161 -8.54 6.94 -8.19
CA ALA A 161 -8.19 5.89 -9.13
C ALA A 161 -7.09 6.36 -10.09
N PHE A 162 -6.22 5.43 -10.51
CA PHE A 162 -5.06 5.74 -11.34
C PHE A 162 -5.45 6.37 -12.68
N GLU A 163 -6.55 5.93 -13.27
CA GLU A 163 -7.09 6.38 -14.56
C GLU A 163 -7.39 7.88 -14.57
N LYS A 164 -7.78 8.44 -13.43
CA LYS A 164 -8.02 9.89 -13.27
C LYS A 164 -6.78 10.73 -13.58
N PHE A 165 -5.59 10.15 -13.41
CA PHE A 165 -4.33 10.84 -13.66
C PHE A 165 -3.84 10.70 -15.10
N ALA A 166 -4.48 9.85 -15.91
CA ALA A 166 -4.15 9.64 -17.32
C ALA A 166 -4.59 10.81 -18.22
N GLU A 167 -5.62 11.54 -17.81
CA GLU A 167 -6.25 12.59 -18.62
C GLU A 167 -5.24 13.67 -19.02
N ASN A 168 -5.06 13.85 -20.34
CA ASN A 168 -4.16 14.84 -20.96
C ASN A 168 -2.69 14.72 -20.55
N ARG A 169 -2.21 13.52 -20.18
CA ARG A 169 -0.83 13.29 -19.78
C ARG A 169 -0.18 12.17 -20.58
N VAL A 170 1.11 12.35 -20.81
CA VAL A 170 1.94 11.32 -21.44
C VAL A 170 2.31 10.29 -20.38
N LYS A 171 2.14 9.01 -20.71
CA LYS A 171 2.57 7.91 -19.88
C LYS A 171 4.08 7.76 -19.98
N LEU A 172 4.75 7.70 -18.86
CA LEU A 172 6.20 7.61 -18.75
C LEU A 172 6.57 6.30 -18.05
N ARG A 173 7.70 5.71 -18.47
CA ARG A 173 8.33 4.59 -17.78
C ARG A 173 9.59 5.07 -17.08
N LEU A 174 9.75 4.70 -15.84
CA LEU A 174 10.94 4.99 -15.04
C LEU A 174 12.08 4.07 -15.48
N LEU A 175 13.25 4.62 -15.78
CA LEU A 175 14.43 3.85 -16.20
C LEU A 175 15.41 3.61 -15.07
N THR A 176 15.42 4.47 -14.06
CA THR A 176 16.35 4.41 -12.93
C THR A 176 15.61 4.37 -11.59
N GLY A 177 16.36 4.11 -10.51
CA GLY A 177 15.81 4.07 -9.15
C GLY A 177 15.11 2.77 -8.78
N PRO A 178 14.57 2.69 -7.55
CA PRO A 178 13.98 1.46 -7.01
C PRO A 178 12.72 1.01 -7.75
N PHE A 179 12.07 1.91 -8.47
CA PHE A 179 10.88 1.62 -9.28
C PHE A 179 11.16 1.58 -10.79
N ALA A 180 12.40 1.33 -11.20
CA ALA A 180 12.74 1.17 -12.62
C ALA A 180 11.81 0.12 -13.27
N GLY A 181 11.35 0.43 -14.50
CA GLY A 181 10.39 -0.38 -15.26
C GLY A 181 8.92 -0.11 -14.94
N HIS A 182 8.59 0.63 -13.87
CA HIS A 182 7.21 1.02 -13.59
C HIS A 182 6.78 2.21 -14.46
N GLU A 183 5.50 2.21 -14.80
CA GLU A 183 4.88 3.21 -15.65
C GLU A 183 3.93 4.09 -14.85
N GLY A 184 3.85 5.37 -15.24
CA GLY A 184 2.99 6.32 -14.55
C GLY A 184 2.89 7.65 -15.24
N TYR A 185 2.27 8.60 -14.55
CA TYR A 185 2.05 9.96 -15.01
C TYR A 185 2.70 10.97 -14.07
N ILE A 186 3.42 11.96 -14.61
CA ILE A 186 3.92 13.07 -13.78
C ILE A 186 2.77 14.02 -13.49
N VAL A 187 2.50 14.19 -12.21
CA VAL A 187 1.42 15.04 -11.69
C VAL A 187 1.98 16.05 -10.71
N ARG A 188 1.45 17.25 -10.73
CA ARG A 188 1.82 18.27 -9.74
C ARG A 188 0.90 18.15 -8.51
N ILE A 189 1.45 17.65 -7.41
CA ILE A 189 0.75 17.50 -6.13
C ILE A 189 1.42 18.41 -5.10
N HIS A 190 0.68 19.33 -4.47
CA HIS A 190 1.20 20.30 -3.49
C HIS A 190 2.44 21.08 -3.95
N ARG A 191 2.43 21.57 -5.21
CA ARG A 191 3.53 22.30 -5.87
C ARG A 191 4.77 21.46 -6.23
N ASP A 192 4.78 20.17 -5.89
CA ASP A 192 5.84 19.23 -6.22
C ASP A 192 5.42 18.34 -7.39
N ARG A 193 6.40 17.97 -8.26
CA ARG A 193 6.20 17.02 -9.35
C ARG A 193 6.42 15.60 -8.82
N GLN A 194 5.40 14.79 -8.90
CA GLN A 194 5.40 13.42 -8.40
C GLN A 194 5.02 12.46 -9.52
N LEU A 195 5.61 11.28 -9.54
CA LEU A 195 5.18 10.21 -10.41
C LEU A 195 4.02 9.47 -9.75
N VAL A 196 2.87 9.50 -10.39
CA VAL A 196 1.70 8.70 -9.98
C VAL A 196 1.73 7.40 -10.77
N MET A 197 1.76 6.29 -10.07
CA MET A 197 1.78 4.94 -10.64
C MET A 197 0.83 4.01 -9.89
N GLN A 198 0.57 2.86 -10.48
CA GLN A 198 -0.28 1.83 -9.88
C GLN A 198 0.56 0.65 -9.39
N LEU A 199 0.32 0.22 -8.18
CA LEU A 199 0.89 -0.98 -7.59
C LEU A 199 -0.25 -1.90 -7.18
N GLY A 200 -0.54 -2.93 -7.99
CA GLY A 200 -1.57 -3.93 -7.70
C GLY A 200 -2.93 -3.36 -7.31
N GLY A 201 -3.41 -2.34 -8.04
CA GLY A 201 -4.70 -1.69 -7.77
C GLY A 201 -4.63 -0.51 -6.78
N ILE A 202 -3.48 -0.28 -6.14
CA ILE A 202 -3.27 0.89 -5.28
C ILE A 202 -2.61 1.99 -6.09
N THR A 203 -3.13 3.22 -6.02
CA THR A 203 -2.51 4.39 -6.63
C THR A 203 -1.53 5.02 -5.66
N VAL A 204 -0.27 5.16 -6.09
CA VAL A 204 0.79 5.76 -5.29
C VAL A 204 1.40 6.96 -6.01
N ALA A 205 1.81 7.97 -5.25
CA ALA A 205 2.58 9.11 -5.73
C ALA A 205 3.98 9.07 -5.14
N LEU A 206 4.99 9.05 -6.01
CA LEU A 206 6.41 9.02 -5.67
C LEU A 206 7.00 10.42 -5.81
N ARG A 207 7.64 10.91 -4.76
CA ARG A 207 8.40 12.16 -4.74
C ARG A 207 9.86 11.93 -5.15
N GLY A 208 10.61 13.02 -5.28
CA GLY A 208 12.06 12.93 -5.56
C GLY A 208 12.41 12.52 -6.98
N ILE A 209 11.45 12.45 -7.88
CA ILE A 209 11.58 11.96 -9.25
C ILE A 209 12.51 12.80 -10.15
N HIS A 210 12.92 13.98 -9.71
CA HIS A 210 13.81 14.87 -10.46
C HIS A 210 15.23 14.30 -10.66
N ARG A 211 15.58 13.24 -9.93
CA ARG A 211 16.85 12.51 -10.03
C ARG A 211 16.78 11.33 -10.98
N GLU A 212 15.59 10.98 -11.42
CA GLU A 212 15.33 9.77 -12.19
C GLU A 212 15.21 10.07 -13.70
N THR A 213 15.53 9.07 -14.49
CA THR A 213 15.43 9.12 -15.95
C THR A 213 14.14 8.45 -16.41
N PHE A 214 13.51 9.02 -17.41
CA PHE A 214 12.22 8.54 -17.95
C PHE A 214 12.30 8.33 -19.45
N GLU A 215 11.51 7.39 -19.94
CA GLU A 215 11.18 7.26 -21.36
C GLU A 215 9.68 7.46 -21.58
N ILE A 216 9.31 7.91 -22.76
CA ILE A 216 7.92 8.03 -23.15
C ILE A 216 7.42 6.64 -23.56
N VAL A 217 6.34 6.19 -22.92
CA VAL A 217 5.65 4.98 -23.35
C VAL A 217 4.71 5.40 -24.48
N SER A 218 5.04 4.96 -25.71
CA SER A 218 4.16 5.19 -26.86
C SER A 218 2.79 4.56 -26.62
N PRO A 219 1.70 5.20 -27.04
CA PRO A 219 0.35 4.68 -26.89
C PRO A 219 0.14 3.40 -27.67
#